data_ce8207700132d0e7f1e4b189d7bb28a4
#
_entry.id   ce8207700132d0e7f1e4b189d7bb28a4
#
_cell.length_a   1.000
_cell.length_b   1.000
_cell.length_c   1.000
_cell.angle_alpha   90.00
_cell.angle_beta   90.00
_cell.angle_gamma   90.00
#
_symmetry.space_group_name_H-M   'P 1'
#
loop_
_entity.id
_entity.type
_entity.pdbx_description
1 polymer ?
#
loop_
_entity_poly.entity_id
_entity_poly.type
_entity_poly.pdbx_seq_one_letter_code
_entity_poly.pdbx_strand_id
1 'polypeptide(L)'
;MKKMNRSLLVLAAIVCLAGAVSFAQSGGEATYKAKCAMCHGPAGIPSAGMAKAMGILPVSDPAIRKLTADQMFAAVKNGKGKMKPVAGLSEAQIKDAVSYYRGLK
;
A
#
# COMPACT_ATOMS: atom_id res chain seq x y z
N MET A 1 -43.05 12.92 18.41
CA MET A 1 -41.87 12.28 17.77
C MET A 1 -41.32 13.22 16.71
N LYS A 2 -40.07 13.64 16.86
CA LYS A 2 -39.43 14.44 15.83
C LYS A 2 -39.08 13.54 14.64
N LYS A 3 -39.56 13.88 13.45
CA LYS A 3 -39.20 13.20 12.23
C LYS A 3 -37.68 13.41 11.99
N MET A 4 -36.89 12.35 12.00
CA MET A 4 -35.50 12.42 11.64
C MET A 4 -35.36 12.83 10.16
N ASN A 5 -34.66 13.92 9.91
CA ASN A 5 -34.48 14.43 8.55
C ASN A 5 -33.65 13.42 7.73
N ARG A 6 -34.23 12.98 6.63
CA ARG A 6 -33.54 12.05 5.68
C ARG A 6 -32.18 12.58 5.27
N SER A 7 -31.99 13.88 5.23
CA SER A 7 -30.73 14.53 4.89
C SER A 7 -29.60 14.26 5.91
N LEU A 8 -29.95 14.16 7.21
CA LEU A 8 -28.99 13.87 8.28
C LEU A 8 -28.49 12.43 8.20
N LEU A 9 -29.35 11.47 7.83
CA LEU A 9 -28.98 10.07 7.68
C LEU A 9 -28.03 9.85 6.49
N VAL A 10 -28.23 10.56 5.39
CA VAL A 10 -27.36 10.49 4.20
C VAL A 10 -25.96 11.05 4.51
N LEU A 11 -25.88 12.17 5.22
CA LEU A 11 -24.61 12.77 5.63
C LEU A 11 -23.82 11.87 6.56
N ALA A 12 -24.46 11.21 7.52
CA ALA A 12 -23.80 10.28 8.44
C ALA A 12 -23.22 9.06 7.69
N ALA A 13 -23.93 8.52 6.69
CA ALA A 13 -23.45 7.40 5.87
C ALA A 13 -22.22 7.77 5.03
N ILE A 14 -22.17 8.98 4.47
CA ILE A 14 -21.02 9.48 3.68
C ILE A 14 -19.78 9.62 4.57
N VAL A 15 -19.93 10.15 5.77
CA VAL A 15 -18.82 10.31 6.73
C VAL A 15 -18.24 8.96 7.15
N CYS A 16 -19.09 7.95 7.39
CA CYS A 16 -18.63 6.60 7.73
C CYS A 16 -17.82 5.94 6.60
N LEU A 17 -18.22 6.11 5.33
CA LEU A 17 -17.49 5.60 4.18
C LEU A 17 -16.11 6.25 4.01
N ALA A 18 -16.02 7.58 4.18
CA ALA A 18 -14.76 8.31 4.13
C ALA A 18 -13.80 7.88 5.25
N GLY A 19 -14.31 7.64 6.46
CA GLY A 19 -13.53 7.14 7.60
C GLY A 19 -12.96 5.75 7.35
N ALA A 20 -13.72 4.82 6.74
CA ALA A 20 -13.27 3.47 6.41
C ALA A 20 -12.13 3.47 5.38
N VAL A 21 -12.19 4.29 4.33
CA VAL A 21 -11.13 4.43 3.31
C VAL A 21 -9.85 4.99 3.94
N SER A 22 -9.95 6.01 4.79
CA SER A 22 -8.82 6.61 5.49
C SER A 22 -8.12 5.61 6.42
N PHE A 23 -8.88 4.75 7.10
CA PHE A 23 -8.36 3.72 7.99
C PHE A 23 -7.56 2.64 7.23
N ALA A 24 -8.04 2.18 6.08
CA ALA A 24 -7.35 1.21 5.22
C ALA A 24 -6.02 1.76 4.69
N GLN A 25 -5.98 3.03 4.25
CA GLN A 25 -4.76 3.70 3.82
C GLN A 25 -3.74 3.81 4.95
N SER A 26 -4.18 4.13 6.17
CA SER A 26 -3.35 4.21 7.36
C SER A 26 -2.69 2.86 7.70
N GLY A 27 -3.44 1.76 7.59
CA GLY A 27 -2.95 0.40 7.80
C GLY A 27 -1.90 0.00 6.76
N GLY A 28 -2.10 0.33 5.50
CA GLY A 28 -1.15 0.08 4.41
C GLY A 28 0.14 0.85 4.59
N GLU A 29 0.07 2.10 4.99
CA GLU A 29 1.23 2.93 5.30
C GLU A 29 2.08 2.34 6.43
N ALA A 30 1.46 1.96 7.54
CA ALA A 30 2.15 1.37 8.68
C ALA A 30 2.87 0.07 8.30
N THR A 31 2.21 -0.81 7.58
CA THR A 31 2.81 -2.07 7.09
C THR A 31 3.95 -1.80 6.13
N TYR A 32 3.78 -0.88 5.19
CA TYR A 32 4.82 -0.50 4.24
C TYR A 32 6.06 0.03 4.96
N LYS A 33 5.90 0.95 5.89
CA LYS A 33 7.02 1.53 6.66
C LYS A 33 7.76 0.48 7.49
N ALA A 34 7.02 -0.47 8.06
CA ALA A 34 7.61 -1.51 8.89
C ALA A 34 8.36 -2.60 8.10
N LYS A 35 7.85 -2.97 6.91
CA LYS A 35 8.30 -4.17 6.19
C LYS A 35 8.91 -3.92 4.80
N CYS A 36 8.65 -2.79 4.19
CA CYS A 36 9.00 -2.52 2.79
C CYS A 36 9.99 -1.37 2.64
N ALA A 37 9.89 -0.35 3.47
CA ALA A 37 10.63 0.89 3.32
C ALA A 37 12.15 0.73 3.47
N MET A 38 12.63 -0.28 4.19
CA MET A 38 14.07 -0.53 4.34
C MET A 38 14.75 -0.72 2.99
N CYS A 39 14.11 -1.43 2.07
CA CYS A 39 14.63 -1.68 0.73
C CYS A 39 14.09 -0.70 -0.31
N HIS A 40 12.78 -0.45 -0.29
CA HIS A 40 12.10 0.36 -1.29
C HIS A 40 12.12 1.87 -1.01
N GLY A 41 12.54 2.28 0.18
CA GLY A 41 12.53 3.66 0.63
C GLY A 41 11.15 4.11 1.14
N PRO A 42 11.09 5.06 2.09
CA PRO A 42 9.83 5.52 2.68
C PRO A 42 8.91 6.21 1.68
N ALA A 43 9.45 6.79 0.62
CA ALA A 43 8.70 7.42 -0.47
C ALA A 43 8.64 6.57 -1.75
N GLY A 44 9.02 5.29 -1.69
CA GLY A 44 9.13 4.43 -2.88
C GLY A 44 10.37 4.70 -3.73
N ILE A 45 11.33 5.44 -3.19
CA ILE A 45 12.61 5.73 -3.83
C ILE A 45 13.69 5.06 -3.00
N PRO A 46 14.32 3.98 -3.49
CA PRO A 46 15.37 3.29 -2.74
C PRO A 46 16.61 4.18 -2.58
N SER A 47 17.38 3.94 -1.51
CA SER A 47 18.70 4.55 -1.39
C SER A 47 19.60 4.11 -2.55
N ALA A 48 20.60 4.92 -2.88
CA ALA A 48 21.55 4.59 -3.96
C ALA A 48 22.23 3.24 -3.72
N GLY A 49 22.59 2.94 -2.47
CA GLY A 49 23.21 1.67 -2.10
C GLY A 49 22.28 0.47 -2.32
N MET A 50 21.02 0.57 -1.92
CA MET A 50 20.04 -0.48 -2.10
C MET A 50 19.65 -0.66 -3.57
N ALA A 51 19.48 0.43 -4.30
CA ALA A 51 19.22 0.37 -5.74
C ALA A 51 20.34 -0.37 -6.48
N LYS A 52 21.59 -0.08 -6.16
CA LYS A 52 22.75 -0.74 -6.77
C LYS A 52 22.90 -2.20 -6.35
N ALA A 53 22.80 -2.48 -5.05
CA ALA A 53 23.03 -3.82 -4.51
C ALA A 53 21.92 -4.81 -4.90
N MET A 54 20.67 -4.36 -4.90
CA MET A 54 19.48 -5.21 -5.09
C MET A 54 18.77 -5.01 -6.42
N GLY A 55 19.17 -4.02 -7.22
CA GLY A 55 18.50 -3.71 -8.48
C GLY A 55 17.10 -3.14 -8.30
N ILE A 56 16.84 -2.44 -7.20
CA ILE A 56 15.52 -1.88 -6.90
C ILE A 56 15.30 -0.61 -7.71
N LEU A 57 14.19 -0.59 -8.45
CA LEU A 57 13.77 0.58 -9.20
C LEU A 57 12.86 1.47 -8.35
N PRO A 58 12.86 2.80 -8.55
CA PRO A 58 11.92 3.68 -7.87
C PRO A 58 10.48 3.39 -8.31
N VAL A 59 9.52 3.70 -7.45
CA VAL A 59 8.09 3.49 -7.73
C VAL A 59 7.62 4.22 -9.00
N SER A 60 8.26 5.32 -9.36
CA SER A 60 7.96 6.09 -10.57
C SER A 60 8.47 5.47 -11.87
N ASP A 61 9.34 4.46 -11.80
CA ASP A 61 9.88 3.82 -12.99
C ASP A 61 8.75 3.17 -13.81
N PRO A 62 8.73 3.33 -15.14
CA PRO A 62 7.70 2.72 -16.00
C PRO A 62 7.59 1.20 -15.85
N ALA A 63 8.68 0.51 -15.59
CA ALA A 63 8.67 -0.95 -15.35
C ALA A 63 7.89 -1.32 -14.08
N ILE A 64 7.91 -0.45 -13.06
CA ILE A 64 7.12 -0.63 -11.85
C ILE A 64 5.67 -0.19 -12.05
N ARG A 65 5.46 0.94 -12.74
CA ARG A 65 4.11 1.49 -12.98
C ARG A 65 3.20 0.55 -13.77
N LYS A 66 3.74 -0.25 -14.66
CA LYS A 66 2.96 -1.22 -15.45
C LYS A 66 2.57 -2.48 -14.68
N LEU A 67 3.16 -2.74 -13.50
CA LEU A 67 2.81 -3.90 -12.71
C LEU A 67 1.41 -3.76 -12.12
N THR A 68 0.64 -4.85 -12.17
CA THR A 68 -0.68 -4.92 -11.54
C THR A 68 -0.56 -5.09 -10.02
N ALA A 69 -1.64 -4.79 -9.30
CA ALA A 69 -1.70 -5.06 -7.87
C ALA A 69 -1.48 -6.55 -7.56
N ASP A 70 -2.02 -7.45 -8.36
CA ASP A 70 -1.86 -8.90 -8.21
C ASP A 70 -0.42 -9.34 -8.43
N GLN A 71 0.28 -8.76 -9.40
CA GLN A 71 1.71 -9.03 -9.63
C GLN A 71 2.56 -8.56 -8.45
N MET A 72 2.27 -7.39 -7.90
CA MET A 72 2.95 -6.88 -6.71
C MET A 72 2.64 -7.72 -5.47
N PHE A 73 1.40 -8.15 -5.30
CA PHE A 73 1.01 -9.07 -4.23
C PHE A 73 1.80 -10.38 -4.31
N ALA A 74 1.88 -10.97 -5.48
CA ALA A 74 2.64 -12.20 -5.70
C ALA A 74 4.14 -12.03 -5.39
N ALA A 75 4.72 -10.89 -5.76
CA ALA A 75 6.12 -10.59 -5.45
C ALA A 75 6.38 -10.52 -3.95
N VAL A 76 5.47 -9.94 -3.17
CA VAL A 76 5.59 -9.88 -1.71
C VAL A 76 5.42 -11.25 -1.08
N LYS A 77 4.43 -12.00 -1.53
CA LYS A 77 4.08 -13.31 -0.97
C LYS A 77 5.10 -14.40 -1.31
N ASN A 78 5.56 -14.42 -2.54
CA ASN A 78 6.39 -15.51 -3.08
C ASN A 78 7.85 -15.10 -3.32
N GLY A 79 8.16 -13.81 -3.28
CA GLY A 79 9.43 -13.28 -3.69
C GLY A 79 9.53 -13.11 -5.21
N LYS A 80 10.50 -12.31 -5.65
CA LYS A 80 10.80 -12.11 -7.07
C LYS A 80 12.26 -11.64 -7.23
N GLY A 81 13.05 -12.36 -7.99
CA GLY A 81 14.46 -12.03 -8.17
C GLY A 81 15.21 -12.01 -6.83
N LYS A 82 15.87 -10.90 -6.53
CA LYS A 82 16.56 -10.70 -5.25
C LYS A 82 15.62 -10.36 -4.08
N MET A 83 14.37 -10.01 -4.37
CA MET A 83 13.36 -9.76 -3.34
C MET A 83 12.90 -11.09 -2.75
N LYS A 84 13.16 -11.28 -1.46
CA LYS A 84 12.71 -12.46 -0.72
C LYS A 84 11.23 -12.31 -0.33
N PRO A 85 10.49 -13.43 -0.15
CA PRO A 85 9.16 -13.38 0.42
C PRO A 85 9.15 -12.64 1.75
N VAL A 86 8.16 -11.81 1.98
CA VAL A 86 7.98 -11.07 3.24
C VAL A 86 7.10 -11.91 4.17
N ALA A 87 7.73 -12.43 5.23
CA ALA A 87 7.02 -13.25 6.22
C ALA A 87 6.24 -12.40 7.22
N GLY A 88 5.27 -13.01 7.90
CA GLY A 88 4.55 -12.42 9.02
C GLY A 88 3.45 -11.45 8.66
N LEU A 89 3.04 -11.39 7.39
CA LEU A 89 1.92 -10.56 6.92
C LEU A 89 0.73 -11.41 6.50
N SER A 90 -0.47 -10.97 6.88
CA SER A 90 -1.71 -11.52 6.31
C SER A 90 -1.88 -11.06 4.86
N GLU A 91 -2.71 -11.76 4.10
CA GLU A 91 -3.03 -11.34 2.73
C GLU A 91 -3.65 -9.93 2.68
N ALA A 92 -4.49 -9.59 3.65
CA ALA A 92 -5.08 -8.25 3.76
C ALA A 92 -3.99 -7.18 4.00
N GLN A 93 -3.03 -7.46 4.86
CA GLN A 93 -1.90 -6.55 5.10
C GLN A 93 -1.04 -6.36 3.86
N ILE A 94 -0.79 -7.42 3.10
CA ILE A 94 -0.04 -7.33 1.83
C ILE A 94 -0.82 -6.49 0.83
N LYS A 95 -2.12 -6.71 0.66
CA LYS A 95 -2.97 -5.92 -0.25
C LYS A 95 -2.96 -4.44 0.11
N ASP A 96 -3.06 -4.13 1.39
CA ASP A 96 -3.05 -2.74 1.88
C ASP A 96 -1.68 -2.07 1.64
N ALA A 97 -0.60 -2.78 1.90
CA ALA A 97 0.75 -2.27 1.66
C ALA A 97 1.03 -2.05 0.16
N VAL A 98 0.59 -2.96 -0.69
CA VAL A 98 0.69 -2.83 -2.16
C VAL A 98 -0.11 -1.62 -2.64
N SER A 99 -1.33 -1.44 -2.14
CA SER A 99 -2.16 -0.28 -2.45
C SER A 99 -1.48 1.04 -2.06
N TYR A 100 -0.90 1.08 -0.88
CA TYR A 100 -0.13 2.23 -0.41
C TYR A 100 1.07 2.52 -1.33
N TYR A 101 1.87 1.51 -1.64
CA TYR A 101 3.04 1.64 -2.51
C TYR A 101 2.67 2.14 -3.90
N ARG A 102 1.61 1.62 -4.49
CA ARG A 102 1.13 2.06 -5.81
C ARG A 102 0.64 3.50 -5.84
N GLY A 103 0.24 4.03 -4.71
CA GLY A 103 -0.17 5.43 -4.54
C GLY A 103 1.00 6.39 -4.38
N LEU A 104 2.21 5.92 -4.14
CA LEU A 104 3.42 6.75 -4.06
C LEU A 104 3.80 7.28 -5.45
N LYS A 105 4.42 8.46 -5.46
CA LYS A 105 4.79 9.13 -6.72
C LYS A 105 6.26 9.49 -6.76
#